data_a804379f83d89a45eb610e6a9bb6497f
#
_entry.id   a804379f83d89a45eb610e6a9bb6497f
#
_cell.length_a   1.000
_cell.length_b   1.000
_cell.length_c   1.000
_cell.angle_alpha   90.00
_cell.angle_beta   90.00
_cell.angle_gamma   90.00
#
_symmetry.space_group_name_H-M   'P 1'
#
loop_
_entity.id
_entity.type
_entity.pdbx_description
1 polymer ?
#
loop_
_entity_poly.entity_id
_entity_poly.type
_entity_poly.pdbx_seq_one_letter_code
_entity_poly.pdbx_strand_id
1 'polypeptide(L)'
;VRDSPELTLLDYCRMMIAVSDNIATDTLINILGTDSINATLDALGFPNTRTSVTIGRYHYRMAGLPDNVPCCNDSDTLYKEAMDAAGGPDFSSISFQDSLENNVATPADMGKILAQLHQGTIVSTAASAAMIELLKTCQDRRMLANPVQREIQIAHKSGSSGRIKGDVGIIFLPTGPLIISAFSLAAASDVNGGEAIAELSRLAVTALAPASIAD
;
A
#
# COMPACT_ATOMS: atom_id res chain seq x y z
N VAL A 1 -0.40 -19.71 31.49
CA VAL A 1 -0.55 -19.63 30.01
C VAL A 1 -1.62 -18.58 29.79
N ARG A 2 -1.28 -17.42 29.24
CA ARG A 2 -2.30 -16.47 28.77
C ARG A 2 -2.83 -17.04 27.48
N ASP A 3 -4.13 -17.30 27.41
CA ASP A 3 -4.79 -17.61 26.14
C ASP A 3 -4.53 -16.43 25.20
N SER A 4 -3.85 -16.69 24.08
CA SER A 4 -3.67 -15.68 23.05
C SER A 4 -5.05 -15.36 22.48
N PRO A 5 -5.49 -14.10 22.42
CA PRO A 5 -6.77 -13.78 21.81
C PRO A 5 -6.78 -14.28 20.35
N GLU A 6 -7.84 -14.95 19.95
CA GLU A 6 -8.06 -15.29 18.55
C GLU A 6 -8.35 -14.01 17.77
N LEU A 7 -7.56 -13.73 16.74
CA LEU A 7 -7.76 -12.59 15.85
C LEU A 7 -8.78 -12.95 14.76
N THR A 8 -9.70 -12.05 14.51
CA THR A 8 -10.65 -12.17 13.39
C THR A 8 -10.01 -11.71 12.07
N LEU A 9 -10.56 -12.08 10.92
CA LEU A 9 -10.14 -11.55 9.63
C LEU A 9 -10.21 -10.02 9.59
N LEU A 10 -11.19 -9.41 10.25
CA LEU A 10 -11.33 -7.97 10.35
C LEU A 10 -10.16 -7.34 11.15
N ASP A 11 -9.65 -8.01 12.17
CA ASP A 11 -8.50 -7.53 12.94
C ASP A 11 -7.23 -7.55 12.08
N TYR A 12 -7.03 -8.60 11.27
CA TYR A 12 -5.94 -8.62 10.28
C TYR A 12 -6.09 -7.47 9.25
N CYS A 13 -7.29 -7.22 8.72
CA CYS A 13 -7.54 -6.09 7.83
C CYS A 13 -7.21 -4.74 8.49
N ARG A 14 -7.57 -4.56 9.76
CA ARG A 14 -7.24 -3.34 10.52
C ARG A 14 -5.75 -3.17 10.70
N MET A 15 -5.02 -4.21 11.11
CA MET A 15 -3.56 -4.15 11.27
C MET A 15 -2.86 -3.87 9.94
N MET A 16 -3.26 -4.54 8.85
CA MET A 16 -2.76 -4.32 7.50
C MET A 16 -2.89 -2.86 7.07
N ILE A 17 -4.04 -2.23 7.31
CA ILE A 17 -4.30 -0.87 6.87
C ILE A 17 -3.76 0.16 7.87
N ALA A 18 -4.08 0.04 9.16
CA ALA A 18 -3.80 1.07 10.14
C ALA A 18 -2.30 1.27 10.38
N VAL A 19 -1.57 0.20 10.57
CA VAL A 19 -0.12 0.22 10.91
C VAL A 19 0.76 -0.45 9.86
N SER A 20 0.17 -0.86 8.72
CA SER A 20 0.91 -1.53 7.62
C SER A 20 1.60 -2.81 8.07
N ASP A 21 0.92 -3.64 8.87
CA ASP A 21 1.48 -4.88 9.40
C ASP A 21 1.67 -5.91 8.30
N ASN A 22 2.91 -6.32 8.05
CA ASN A 22 3.28 -7.26 6.99
C ASN A 22 2.80 -8.68 7.29
N ILE A 23 2.80 -9.09 8.57
CA ILE A 23 2.33 -10.43 8.96
C ILE A 23 0.82 -10.55 8.76
N ALA A 24 0.08 -9.50 9.12
CA ALA A 24 -1.35 -9.43 8.87
C ALA A 24 -1.66 -9.47 7.36
N THR A 25 -0.89 -8.75 6.56
CA THR A 25 -1.00 -8.74 5.09
C THR A 25 -0.75 -10.14 4.52
N ASP A 26 0.34 -10.78 4.90
CA ASP A 26 0.71 -12.11 4.41
C ASP A 26 -0.28 -13.18 4.86
N THR A 27 -0.82 -13.06 6.07
CA THR A 27 -1.89 -13.94 6.56
C THR A 27 -3.12 -13.86 5.66
N LEU A 28 -3.55 -12.65 5.30
CA LEU A 28 -4.70 -12.46 4.39
C LEU A 28 -4.40 -12.96 2.97
N ILE A 29 -3.21 -12.70 2.43
CA ILE A 29 -2.79 -13.22 1.12
C ILE A 29 -2.80 -14.75 1.12
N ASN A 30 -2.27 -15.38 2.17
CA ASN A 30 -2.23 -16.84 2.29
C ASN A 30 -3.62 -17.47 2.43
N ILE A 31 -4.54 -16.81 3.14
CA ILE A 31 -5.94 -17.28 3.29
C ILE A 31 -6.69 -17.18 1.95
N LEU A 32 -6.53 -16.06 1.24
CA LEU A 32 -7.25 -15.81 -0.01
C LEU A 32 -6.63 -16.52 -1.22
N GLY A 33 -5.31 -16.62 -1.24
CA GLY A 33 -4.52 -17.06 -2.38
C GLY A 33 -4.38 -15.98 -3.45
N THR A 34 -3.17 -15.86 -4.02
CA THR A 34 -2.88 -14.87 -5.06
C THR A 34 -3.75 -15.05 -6.30
N ASP A 35 -4.09 -16.28 -6.67
CA ASP A 35 -4.94 -16.57 -7.83
C ASP A 35 -6.36 -15.98 -7.66
N SER A 36 -6.95 -16.14 -6.46
CA SER A 36 -8.29 -15.57 -6.17
C SER A 36 -8.27 -14.05 -6.14
N ILE A 37 -7.21 -13.46 -5.57
CA ILE A 37 -7.02 -11.99 -5.55
C ILE A 37 -6.93 -11.48 -6.98
N ASN A 38 -6.09 -12.09 -7.82
CA ASN A 38 -5.89 -11.66 -9.19
C ASN A 38 -7.12 -11.91 -10.07
N ALA A 39 -7.84 -13.03 -9.90
CA ALA A 39 -9.12 -13.25 -10.57
C ALA A 39 -10.16 -12.18 -10.21
N THR A 40 -10.17 -11.72 -8.97
CA THR A 40 -11.04 -10.62 -8.54
C THR A 40 -10.65 -9.30 -9.21
N LEU A 41 -9.35 -8.99 -9.30
CA LEU A 41 -8.85 -7.82 -10.00
C LEU A 41 -9.20 -7.84 -11.49
N ASP A 42 -9.09 -9.00 -12.15
CA ASP A 42 -9.49 -9.18 -13.55
C ASP A 42 -11.00 -8.95 -13.73
N ALA A 43 -11.83 -9.53 -12.86
CA ALA A 43 -13.28 -9.37 -12.91
C ALA A 43 -13.72 -7.92 -12.68
N LEU A 44 -12.94 -7.15 -11.92
CA LEU A 44 -13.17 -5.72 -11.67
C LEU A 44 -12.59 -4.82 -12.77
N GLY A 45 -11.87 -5.37 -13.75
CA GLY A 45 -11.30 -4.64 -14.88
C GLY A 45 -9.91 -4.03 -14.62
N PHE A 46 -9.11 -4.64 -13.73
CA PHE A 46 -7.76 -4.19 -13.36
C PHE A 46 -6.66 -5.22 -13.71
N PRO A 47 -6.49 -5.59 -14.99
CA PRO A 47 -5.57 -6.65 -15.39
C PRO A 47 -4.08 -6.29 -15.23
N ASN A 48 -3.74 -5.03 -15.00
CA ASN A 48 -2.37 -4.57 -14.78
C ASN A 48 -2.02 -4.38 -13.29
N THR A 49 -2.94 -4.71 -12.39
CA THR A 49 -2.71 -4.72 -10.94
C THR A 49 -2.67 -6.16 -10.47
N ARG A 50 -1.58 -6.57 -9.83
CA ARG A 50 -1.33 -7.96 -9.41
C ARG A 50 -0.77 -8.04 -8.00
N THR A 51 -1.24 -9.07 -7.29
CA THR A 51 -0.61 -9.57 -6.07
C THR A 51 -0.05 -10.95 -6.41
N SER A 52 1.24 -11.06 -6.63
CA SER A 52 1.89 -12.28 -7.11
C SER A 52 2.63 -13.04 -6.01
N VAL A 53 3.02 -12.33 -4.96
CA VAL A 53 3.73 -12.89 -3.82
C VAL A 53 3.31 -12.22 -2.51
N THR A 54 3.58 -12.89 -1.40
CA THR A 54 3.49 -12.31 -0.06
C THR A 54 4.53 -11.20 0.14
N ILE A 55 4.35 -10.34 1.14
CA ILE A 55 5.31 -9.30 1.48
C ILE A 55 6.64 -9.92 1.95
N GLY A 56 6.58 -11.00 2.73
CA GLY A 56 7.78 -11.74 3.12
C GLY A 56 8.55 -12.26 1.91
N ARG A 57 7.88 -12.86 0.92
CA ARG A 57 8.54 -13.32 -0.31
C ARG A 57 9.12 -12.16 -1.12
N TYR A 58 8.40 -11.05 -1.23
CA TYR A 58 8.90 -9.82 -1.85
C TYR A 58 10.22 -9.37 -1.21
N HIS A 59 10.30 -9.36 0.13
CA HIS A 59 11.50 -8.97 0.86
C HIS A 59 12.65 -9.97 0.70
N TYR A 60 12.38 -11.27 0.69
CA TYR A 60 13.42 -12.27 0.42
C TYR A 60 14.04 -12.10 -0.98
N ARG A 61 13.22 -11.89 -2.00
CA ARG A 61 13.69 -11.57 -3.36
C ARG A 61 14.53 -10.29 -3.39
N MET A 62 14.11 -9.27 -2.65
CA MET A 62 14.85 -8.00 -2.51
C MET A 62 16.20 -8.19 -1.85
N ALA A 63 16.34 -9.17 -0.95
CA ALA A 63 17.60 -9.55 -0.31
C ALA A 63 18.45 -10.53 -1.15
N GLY A 64 18.05 -10.83 -2.39
CA GLY A 64 18.74 -11.78 -3.26
C GLY A 64 18.55 -13.25 -2.89
N LEU A 65 17.60 -13.57 -2.01
CA LEU A 65 17.30 -14.93 -1.61
C LEU A 65 16.40 -15.64 -2.67
N PRO A 66 16.69 -16.90 -3.02
CA PRO A 66 15.91 -17.61 -4.03
C PRO A 66 14.53 -18.04 -3.50
N ASP A 67 13.58 -18.24 -4.42
CA ASP A 67 12.18 -18.55 -4.09
C ASP A 67 11.95 -19.88 -3.37
N ASN A 68 12.89 -20.82 -3.46
CA ASN A 68 12.81 -22.10 -2.75
C ASN A 68 13.22 -22.02 -1.28
N VAL A 69 13.74 -20.89 -0.83
CA VAL A 69 14.01 -20.66 0.61
C VAL A 69 12.67 -20.36 1.30
N PRO A 70 12.31 -21.11 2.36
CA PRO A 70 11.11 -20.81 3.13
C PRO A 70 11.20 -19.41 3.73
N CYS A 71 10.21 -18.56 3.44
CA CYS A 71 10.15 -17.21 4.01
C CYS A 71 9.07 -17.12 5.08
N CYS A 72 9.34 -16.33 6.12
CA CYS A 72 8.39 -16.06 7.18
C CYS A 72 7.98 -14.60 7.19
N ASN A 73 8.87 -13.73 7.64
CA ASN A 73 8.61 -12.29 7.77
C ASN A 73 9.94 -11.52 7.85
N ASP A 74 9.85 -10.19 7.90
CA ASP A 74 10.98 -9.27 7.92
C ASP A 74 11.86 -9.37 9.17
N SER A 75 11.41 -10.06 10.21
CA SER A 75 12.19 -10.31 11.42
C SER A 75 13.06 -11.56 11.33
N ASP A 76 12.96 -12.28 10.22
CA ASP A 76 13.76 -13.47 9.97
C ASP A 76 15.25 -13.12 9.93
N THR A 77 16.06 -13.90 10.68
CA THR A 77 17.51 -13.72 10.75
C THR A 77 18.15 -13.85 9.38
N LEU A 78 17.70 -14.82 8.57
CA LEU A 78 18.25 -15.07 7.24
C LEU A 78 18.08 -13.87 6.31
N TYR A 79 16.90 -13.23 6.33
CA TYR A 79 16.67 -12.01 5.58
C TYR A 79 17.64 -10.89 5.98
N LYS A 80 17.78 -10.65 7.28
CA LYS A 80 18.69 -9.62 7.82
C LYS A 80 20.14 -9.89 7.46
N GLU A 81 20.60 -11.13 7.66
CA GLU A 81 21.96 -11.55 7.32
C GLU A 81 22.24 -11.36 5.81
N ALA A 82 21.29 -11.72 4.94
CA ALA A 82 21.43 -11.54 3.51
C ALA A 82 21.51 -10.06 3.11
N MET A 83 20.64 -9.22 3.69
CA MET A 83 20.67 -7.76 3.49
C MET A 83 21.97 -7.13 3.94
N ASP A 84 22.45 -7.51 5.14
CA ASP A 84 23.70 -6.99 5.70
C ASP A 84 24.92 -7.42 4.86
N ALA A 85 24.95 -8.68 4.43
CA ALA A 85 26.04 -9.21 3.58
C ALA A 85 26.07 -8.54 2.19
N ALA A 86 24.91 -8.20 1.62
CA ALA A 86 24.80 -7.54 0.34
C ALA A 86 25.02 -6.01 0.42
N GLY A 87 25.06 -5.43 1.62
CA GLY A 87 25.12 -3.97 1.81
C GLY A 87 23.83 -3.25 1.45
N GLY A 88 22.71 -3.94 1.45
CA GLY A 88 21.38 -3.41 1.17
C GLY A 88 20.58 -4.21 0.13
N PRO A 89 19.46 -3.65 -0.37
CA PRO A 89 18.59 -4.33 -1.33
C PRO A 89 19.25 -4.56 -2.68
N ASP A 90 19.00 -5.74 -3.26
CA ASP A 90 19.32 -6.00 -4.68
C ASP A 90 18.30 -5.30 -5.58
N PHE A 91 18.65 -4.14 -6.10
CA PHE A 91 17.81 -3.36 -7.01
C PHE A 91 17.67 -3.97 -8.41
N SER A 92 18.41 -5.03 -8.74
CA SER A 92 18.21 -5.82 -9.96
C SER A 92 17.15 -6.91 -9.78
N SER A 93 16.77 -7.19 -8.54
CA SER A 93 15.74 -8.17 -8.18
C SER A 93 14.42 -7.90 -8.89
N ILE A 94 13.67 -8.97 -9.18
CA ILE A 94 12.31 -8.90 -9.71
C ILE A 94 11.37 -8.07 -8.83
N SER A 95 11.66 -7.95 -7.53
CA SER A 95 10.92 -7.09 -6.61
C SER A 95 10.89 -5.61 -7.00
N PHE A 96 11.81 -5.15 -7.87
CA PHE A 96 11.88 -3.78 -8.38
C PHE A 96 11.57 -3.67 -9.87
N GLN A 97 11.10 -4.74 -10.50
CA GLN A 97 10.82 -4.77 -11.93
C GLN A 97 9.31 -4.66 -12.20
N ASP A 98 8.98 -4.06 -13.34
CA ASP A 98 7.63 -4.09 -13.90
C ASP A 98 7.38 -5.46 -14.55
N SER A 99 6.91 -6.38 -13.73
CA SER A 99 6.67 -7.78 -14.12
C SER A 99 5.44 -8.32 -13.40
N LEU A 100 4.62 -9.09 -14.10
CA LEU A 100 3.46 -9.77 -13.51
C LEU A 100 3.84 -10.88 -12.51
N GLU A 101 5.11 -11.23 -12.39
CA GLU A 101 5.64 -12.10 -11.34
C GLU A 101 5.93 -11.34 -10.04
N ASN A 102 5.79 -10.01 -10.05
CA ASN A 102 5.92 -9.12 -8.91
C ASN A 102 4.55 -8.58 -8.47
N ASN A 103 4.50 -7.97 -7.29
CA ASN A 103 3.36 -7.16 -6.87
C ASN A 103 3.42 -5.83 -7.62
N VAL A 104 2.48 -5.59 -8.51
CA VAL A 104 2.45 -4.41 -9.38
C VAL A 104 1.10 -3.72 -9.38
N ALA A 105 1.11 -2.42 -9.55
CA ALA A 105 -0.09 -1.62 -9.75
C ALA A 105 0.24 -0.38 -10.58
N THR A 106 -0.75 0.15 -11.29
CA THR A 106 -0.63 1.44 -11.96
C THR A 106 -1.33 2.55 -11.17
N PRO A 107 -0.85 3.80 -11.21
CA PRO A 107 -1.57 4.92 -10.61
C PRO A 107 -3.00 5.04 -11.14
N ALA A 108 -3.21 4.76 -12.41
CA ALA A 108 -4.53 4.83 -13.04
C ALA A 108 -5.49 3.77 -12.49
N ASP A 109 -5.05 2.53 -12.31
CA ASP A 109 -5.88 1.46 -11.77
C ASP A 109 -6.23 1.73 -10.30
N MET A 110 -5.25 2.13 -9.48
CA MET A 110 -5.49 2.47 -8.08
C MET A 110 -6.45 3.66 -7.95
N GLY A 111 -6.32 4.69 -8.79
CA GLY A 111 -7.25 5.81 -8.83
C GLY A 111 -8.69 5.39 -9.20
N LYS A 112 -8.84 4.47 -10.16
CA LYS A 112 -10.15 3.90 -10.52
C LYS A 112 -10.75 3.05 -9.41
N ILE A 113 -9.95 2.20 -8.74
CA ILE A 113 -10.38 1.41 -7.58
C ILE A 113 -10.94 2.34 -6.50
N LEU A 114 -10.21 3.41 -6.16
CA LEU A 114 -10.66 4.38 -5.17
C LEU A 114 -11.95 5.11 -5.60
N ALA A 115 -12.08 5.45 -6.89
CA ALA A 115 -13.30 6.05 -7.41
C ALA A 115 -14.50 5.10 -7.31
N GLN A 116 -14.32 3.83 -7.67
CA GLN A 116 -15.36 2.81 -7.56
C GLN A 116 -15.72 2.53 -6.08
N LEU A 117 -14.73 2.52 -5.17
CA LEU A 117 -14.98 2.45 -3.73
C LEU A 117 -15.86 3.61 -3.26
N HIS A 118 -15.51 4.84 -3.65
CA HIS A 118 -16.28 6.04 -3.30
C HIS A 118 -17.70 5.99 -3.86
N GLN A 119 -17.88 5.48 -5.08
CA GLN A 119 -19.18 5.30 -5.73
C GLN A 119 -20.00 4.13 -5.16
N GLY A 120 -19.41 3.29 -4.30
CA GLY A 120 -20.09 2.13 -3.74
C GLY A 120 -20.29 0.98 -4.72
N THR A 121 -19.46 0.87 -5.76
CA THR A 121 -19.61 -0.10 -6.86
C THR A 121 -18.64 -1.29 -6.78
N ILE A 122 -17.67 -1.29 -5.87
CA ILE A 122 -16.79 -2.46 -5.62
C ILE A 122 -17.54 -3.46 -4.75
N VAL A 123 -17.78 -4.66 -5.28
CA VAL A 123 -18.49 -5.79 -4.65
C VAL A 123 -19.93 -5.43 -4.27
N SER A 124 -20.11 -4.47 -3.36
CA SER A 124 -21.40 -3.93 -2.93
C SER A 124 -21.20 -2.56 -2.27
N THR A 125 -22.25 -1.78 -2.15
CA THR A 125 -22.23 -0.49 -1.44
C THR A 125 -21.76 -0.65 0.01
N ALA A 126 -22.23 -1.68 0.71
CA ALA A 126 -21.84 -1.96 2.09
C ALA A 126 -20.37 -2.35 2.20
N ALA A 127 -19.86 -3.20 1.30
CA ALA A 127 -18.44 -3.58 1.26
C ALA A 127 -17.55 -2.40 0.94
N SER A 128 -17.92 -1.58 -0.04
CA SER A 128 -17.19 -0.37 -0.40
C SER A 128 -17.10 0.62 0.77
N ALA A 129 -18.20 0.85 1.48
CA ALA A 129 -18.22 1.70 2.66
C ALA A 129 -17.31 1.15 3.78
N ALA A 130 -17.36 -0.15 4.04
CA ALA A 130 -16.50 -0.79 5.05
C ALA A 130 -15.01 -0.66 4.69
N MET A 131 -14.65 -0.82 3.42
CA MET A 131 -13.27 -0.63 2.95
C MET A 131 -12.81 0.83 3.10
N ILE A 132 -13.67 1.82 2.82
CA ILE A 132 -13.35 3.24 3.05
C ILE A 132 -13.11 3.50 4.55
N GLU A 133 -13.97 2.98 5.43
CA GLU A 133 -13.77 3.15 6.87
C GLU A 133 -12.47 2.48 7.37
N LEU A 134 -12.08 1.35 6.81
CA LEU A 134 -10.77 0.76 7.07
C LEU A 134 -9.63 1.67 6.59
N LEU A 135 -9.70 2.18 5.37
CA LEU A 135 -8.66 3.08 4.82
C LEU A 135 -8.51 4.38 5.62
N LYS A 136 -9.58 4.89 6.25
CA LYS A 136 -9.51 6.04 7.17
C LYS A 136 -8.71 5.76 8.44
N THR A 137 -8.46 4.50 8.79
CA THR A 137 -7.65 4.15 9.96
C THR A 137 -6.15 4.20 9.72
N CYS A 138 -5.68 4.43 8.49
CA CYS A 138 -4.26 4.54 8.17
C CYS A 138 -3.58 5.62 8.99
N GLN A 139 -2.53 5.24 9.75
CA GLN A 139 -1.83 6.13 10.67
C GLN A 139 -0.65 6.87 10.03
N ASP A 140 -0.19 6.44 8.84
CA ASP A 140 0.94 7.06 8.15
C ASP A 140 0.51 8.39 7.51
N ARG A 141 1.05 9.48 8.01
CA ARG A 141 0.77 10.83 7.50
C ARG A 141 1.99 11.49 6.84
N ARG A 142 3.00 10.73 6.45
CA ARG A 142 4.26 11.30 5.94
C ARG A 142 4.21 11.74 4.47
N MET A 143 3.25 11.26 3.68
CA MET A 143 3.13 11.54 2.24
C MET A 143 1.82 12.27 1.92
N LEU A 144 0.84 11.62 1.30
CA LEU A 144 -0.41 12.23 0.85
C LEU A 144 -1.14 13.02 1.96
N ALA A 145 -1.17 12.48 3.17
CA ALA A 145 -1.85 13.08 4.31
C ALA A 145 -1.04 14.16 5.04
N ASN A 146 0.25 14.34 4.69
CA ASN A 146 1.15 15.26 5.39
C ASN A 146 0.66 16.72 5.39
N PRO A 147 0.30 17.31 4.23
CA PRO A 147 -0.05 18.73 4.16
C PRO A 147 -1.52 19.03 4.53
N VAL A 148 -2.30 17.99 4.83
CA VAL A 148 -3.75 18.15 5.04
C VAL A 148 -4.07 18.29 6.53
N GLN A 149 -4.92 19.25 6.86
CA GLN A 149 -5.39 19.46 8.24
C GLN A 149 -5.96 18.17 8.85
N ARG A 150 -5.76 17.99 10.17
CA ARG A 150 -6.12 16.75 10.86
C ARG A 150 -7.63 16.49 10.93
N GLU A 151 -8.41 17.53 10.84
CA GLU A 151 -9.88 17.52 10.85
C GLU A 151 -10.46 16.98 9.53
N ILE A 152 -9.69 17.07 8.45
CA ILE A 152 -10.06 16.52 7.14
C ILE A 152 -9.86 15.02 7.15
N GLN A 153 -10.93 14.29 6.86
CA GLN A 153 -10.87 12.84 6.75
C GLN A 153 -10.13 12.43 5.48
N ILE A 154 -9.29 11.41 5.61
CA ILE A 154 -8.54 10.82 4.49
C ILE A 154 -8.66 9.32 4.59
N ALA A 155 -9.11 8.68 3.52
CA ALA A 155 -9.08 7.23 3.35
C ALA A 155 -7.90 6.89 2.43
N HIS A 156 -6.79 6.35 2.95
CA HIS A 156 -5.59 6.12 2.15
C HIS A 156 -4.78 4.90 2.61
N LYS A 157 -3.83 4.51 1.77
CA LYS A 157 -2.79 3.54 2.14
C LYS A 157 -1.47 3.95 1.50
N SER A 158 -0.45 4.06 2.35
CA SER A 158 0.93 4.32 1.96
C SER A 158 1.73 3.02 1.81
N GLY A 159 2.81 3.09 1.05
CA GLY A 159 3.80 2.03 0.91
C GLY A 159 5.21 2.58 0.69
N SER A 160 6.20 1.88 1.21
CA SER A 160 7.60 2.25 1.08
C SER A 160 8.48 1.01 1.06
N SER A 161 9.26 0.85 0.01
CA SER A 161 10.25 -0.23 -0.10
C SER A 161 11.44 0.24 -0.90
N GLY A 162 12.61 0.29 -0.26
CA GLY A 162 13.82 0.79 -0.92
C GLY A 162 13.60 2.15 -1.59
N ARG A 163 13.74 2.19 -2.92
CA ARG A 163 13.57 3.40 -3.75
C ARG A 163 12.13 3.67 -4.16
N ILE A 164 11.20 2.77 -3.83
CA ILE A 164 9.78 2.91 -4.20
C ILE A 164 9.03 3.57 -3.05
N LYS A 165 8.24 4.58 -3.39
CA LYS A 165 7.26 5.18 -2.48
C LYS A 165 5.92 5.25 -3.19
N GLY A 166 4.85 5.00 -2.46
CA GLY A 166 3.50 5.12 -3.00
C GLY A 166 2.53 5.57 -1.92
N ASP A 167 1.57 6.37 -2.30
CA ASP A 167 0.41 6.68 -1.45
C ASP A 167 -0.81 6.90 -2.35
N VAL A 168 -1.89 6.22 -2.02
CA VAL A 168 -3.13 6.28 -2.78
C VAL A 168 -4.29 6.51 -1.83
N GLY A 169 -5.18 7.45 -2.15
CA GLY A 169 -6.24 7.78 -1.21
C GLY A 169 -7.28 8.76 -1.72
N ILE A 170 -8.30 8.93 -0.88
CA ILE A 170 -9.41 9.87 -1.04
C ILE A 170 -9.32 10.89 0.08
N ILE A 171 -9.14 12.15 -0.24
CA ILE A 171 -9.21 13.28 0.70
C ILE A 171 -10.63 13.83 0.62
N PHE A 172 -11.36 13.84 1.74
CA PHE A 172 -12.74 14.32 1.80
C PHE A 172 -12.77 15.83 2.06
N LEU A 173 -12.44 16.61 1.02
CA LEU A 173 -12.43 18.07 1.09
C LEU A 173 -13.85 18.64 1.21
N PRO A 174 -14.03 19.85 1.80
CA PRO A 174 -15.31 20.55 1.84
C PRO A 174 -15.90 20.82 0.43
N THR A 175 -15.05 20.93 -0.58
CA THR A 175 -15.42 21.15 -1.99
C THR A 175 -15.80 19.86 -2.73
N GLY A 176 -15.61 18.71 -2.11
CA GLY A 176 -15.85 17.38 -2.67
C GLY A 176 -14.63 16.46 -2.55
N PRO A 177 -14.79 15.16 -2.80
CA PRO A 177 -13.70 14.19 -2.68
C PRO A 177 -12.62 14.40 -3.74
N LEU A 178 -11.36 14.43 -3.29
CA LEU A 178 -10.17 14.43 -4.14
C LEU A 178 -9.50 13.07 -4.08
N ILE A 179 -9.36 12.40 -5.21
CA ILE A 179 -8.64 11.13 -5.33
C ILE A 179 -7.22 11.42 -5.81
N ILE A 180 -6.23 10.94 -5.06
CA ILE A 180 -4.82 10.98 -5.44
C ILE A 180 -4.29 9.54 -5.45
N SER A 181 -3.61 9.17 -6.53
CA SER A 181 -2.85 7.93 -6.64
C SER A 181 -1.46 8.27 -7.17
N ALA A 182 -0.46 8.18 -6.31
CA ALA A 182 0.89 8.60 -6.62
C ALA A 182 1.91 7.53 -6.26
N PHE A 183 2.80 7.23 -7.22
CA PHE A 183 3.97 6.37 -7.03
C PHE A 183 5.23 7.11 -7.47
N SER A 184 6.31 6.89 -6.74
CA SER A 184 7.64 7.41 -7.06
C SER A 184 8.65 6.27 -7.04
N LEU A 185 9.47 6.21 -8.08
CA LEU A 185 10.67 5.38 -8.13
C LEU A 185 11.87 6.32 -8.20
N ALA A 186 12.63 6.42 -7.13
CA ALA A 186 13.82 7.26 -7.09
C ALA A 186 14.99 6.61 -7.85
N ALA A 187 15.55 7.31 -8.82
CA ALA A 187 16.76 6.87 -9.54
C ALA A 187 18.02 7.03 -8.69
N ALA A 188 18.03 7.98 -7.74
CA ALA A 188 19.14 8.27 -6.84
C ALA A 188 18.64 8.29 -5.36
N SER A 189 19.58 8.05 -4.44
CA SER A 189 19.28 7.97 -3.00
C SER A 189 18.91 9.31 -2.35
N ASP A 190 19.24 10.42 -3.00
CA ASP A 190 18.99 11.79 -2.55
C ASP A 190 17.62 12.35 -2.93
N VAL A 191 16.87 11.63 -3.79
CA VAL A 191 15.52 12.02 -4.16
C VAL A 191 14.51 11.43 -3.17
N ASN A 192 13.88 12.29 -2.38
CA ASN A 192 12.82 11.88 -1.46
C ASN A 192 11.46 11.79 -2.17
N GLY A 193 11.14 10.59 -2.69
CA GLY A 193 9.86 10.34 -3.35
C GLY A 193 8.64 10.57 -2.44
N GLY A 194 8.80 10.42 -1.14
CA GLY A 194 7.72 10.72 -0.17
C GLY A 194 7.42 12.21 -0.09
N GLU A 195 8.44 13.06 -0.09
CA GLU A 195 8.28 14.53 -0.14
C GLU A 195 7.61 14.97 -1.46
N ALA A 196 7.98 14.36 -2.58
CA ALA A 196 7.34 14.64 -3.86
C ALA A 196 5.85 14.32 -3.85
N ILE A 197 5.43 13.21 -3.23
CA ILE A 197 4.01 12.85 -3.05
C ILE A 197 3.31 13.84 -2.11
N ALA A 198 3.95 14.24 -1.01
CA ALA A 198 3.40 15.23 -0.10
C ALA A 198 3.20 16.59 -0.81
N GLU A 199 4.18 17.02 -1.60
CA GLU A 199 4.10 18.27 -2.36
C GLU A 199 3.00 18.21 -3.45
N LEU A 200 2.87 17.10 -4.17
CA LEU A 200 1.77 16.87 -5.10
C LEU A 200 0.40 17.05 -4.39
N SER A 201 0.25 16.42 -3.22
CA SER A 201 -0.97 16.54 -2.42
C SER A 201 -1.21 17.99 -2.00
N ARG A 202 -0.17 18.69 -1.52
CA ARG A 202 -0.25 20.10 -1.12
C ARG A 202 -0.74 20.98 -2.27
N LEU A 203 -0.16 20.84 -3.44
CA LEU A 203 -0.55 21.61 -4.62
C LEU A 203 -2.00 21.35 -5.03
N ALA A 204 -2.42 20.08 -5.06
CA ALA A 204 -3.78 19.70 -5.43
C ALA A 204 -4.81 20.22 -4.43
N VAL A 205 -4.56 20.07 -3.12
CA VAL A 205 -5.45 20.58 -2.06
C VAL A 205 -5.48 22.09 -2.06
N THR A 206 -4.35 22.77 -2.22
CA THR A 206 -4.28 24.24 -2.31
C THR A 206 -5.14 24.77 -3.46
N ALA A 207 -5.12 24.09 -4.61
CA ALA A 207 -5.89 24.51 -5.78
C ALA A 207 -7.41 24.35 -5.60
N LEU A 208 -7.85 23.33 -4.82
CA LEU A 208 -9.26 22.97 -4.68
C LEU A 208 -9.90 23.46 -3.38
N ALA A 209 -9.14 23.53 -2.30
CA ALA A 209 -9.60 23.88 -0.96
C ALA A 209 -8.44 24.41 -0.11
N PRO A 210 -7.92 25.63 -0.37
CA PRO A 210 -6.70 26.15 0.28
C PRO A 210 -6.80 26.19 1.81
N ALA A 211 -7.99 26.42 2.37
CA ALA A 211 -8.22 26.39 3.81
C ALA A 211 -8.07 24.98 4.45
N SER A 212 -7.90 23.94 3.67
CA SER A 212 -7.70 22.55 4.15
C SER A 212 -6.22 22.14 4.29
N ILE A 213 -5.28 23.06 4.02
CA ILE A 213 -3.85 22.84 4.24
C ILE A 213 -3.52 23.09 5.72
N ALA A 214 -2.68 22.24 6.29
CA ALA A 214 -2.11 22.43 7.62
C ALA A 214 -1.06 23.56 7.59
N ASP A 215 -0.99 24.34 8.69
CA ASP A 215 0.03 25.38 8.89
C ASP A 215 1.44 24.81 9.05
#